data_d4e9f037af4193a6cd89f579892a902b
#
_entry.id   d4e9f037af4193a6cd89f579892a902b
#
_cell.length_a   1.000
_cell.length_b   1.000
_cell.length_c   1.000
_cell.angle_alpha   90.00
_cell.angle_beta   90.00
_cell.angle_gamma   90.00
#
_symmetry.space_group_name_H-M   'P 1'
#
loop_
_entity.id
_entity.type
_entity.pdbx_description
1 polymer ?
#
loop_
_entity_poly.entity_id
_entity_poly.type
_entity_poly.pdbx_seq_one_letter_code
_entity_poly.pdbx_strand_id
1 'polypeptide(L)'
;MEEDTDMVEQNNNGCYEYANKYIFEIRHLADMIECKDNATFVSSLREDFGKLGLFSSAANFLRLMYEIRASSEDKETLRNHISVMAMEALLTLSWYIVSDYNDIIGSQIELFKTKNKRYGNAFSECFSKDGYPYAFGHLQEKINRICSLLTLNEDAKEEPILDSYKDLLGYCILTLIEIK
;
A
#
# COMPACT_ATOMS: atom_id res chain seq x y z
N MET A 1 -27.50 -24.40 17.67
CA MET A 1 -26.15 -24.98 17.52
C MET A 1 -25.73 -25.11 16.05
N GLU A 2 -26.67 -25.20 15.09
CA GLU A 2 -26.35 -25.18 13.63
C GLU A 2 -26.10 -23.75 13.08
N GLU A 3 -26.77 -22.73 13.61
CA GLU A 3 -26.57 -21.33 13.15
C GLU A 3 -25.16 -20.75 13.44
N ASP A 4 -24.52 -21.19 14.53
CA ASP A 4 -23.16 -20.74 14.88
C ASP A 4 -22.08 -21.34 13.96
N THR A 5 -22.33 -22.52 13.40
CA THR A 5 -21.38 -23.20 12.50
C THR A 5 -21.38 -22.56 11.11
N ASP A 6 -22.57 -22.21 10.60
CA ASP A 6 -22.73 -21.56 9.29
C ASP A 6 -22.12 -20.14 9.27
N MET A 7 -22.24 -19.39 10.36
CA MET A 7 -21.60 -18.05 10.47
C MET A 7 -20.07 -18.12 10.52
N VAL A 8 -19.50 -19.15 11.15
CA VAL A 8 -18.04 -19.35 11.22
C VAL A 8 -17.50 -19.79 9.86
N GLU A 9 -18.20 -20.62 9.11
CA GLU A 9 -17.79 -21.03 7.75
C GLU A 9 -17.92 -19.88 6.74
N GLN A 10 -18.97 -19.07 6.81
CA GLN A 10 -19.15 -17.90 5.94
C GLN A 10 -18.09 -16.80 6.21
N ASN A 11 -17.75 -16.56 7.47
CA ASN A 11 -16.68 -15.64 7.84
C ASN A 11 -15.29 -16.13 7.37
N ASN A 12 -15.03 -17.43 7.44
CA ASN A 12 -13.78 -18.00 6.93
C ASN A 12 -13.69 -17.85 5.40
N ASN A 13 -14.74 -18.12 4.65
CA ASN A 13 -14.75 -17.98 3.19
C ASN A 13 -14.55 -16.53 2.75
N GLY A 14 -15.19 -15.56 3.39
CA GLY A 14 -14.98 -14.12 3.11
C GLY A 14 -13.56 -13.65 3.42
N CYS A 15 -12.96 -14.16 4.49
CA CYS A 15 -11.59 -13.86 4.87
C CYS A 15 -10.57 -14.42 3.86
N TYR A 16 -10.79 -15.62 3.32
CA TYR A 16 -9.94 -16.21 2.28
C TYR A 16 -10.07 -15.47 0.94
N GLU A 17 -11.26 -15.08 0.55
CA GLU A 17 -11.48 -14.32 -0.69
C GLU A 17 -10.77 -12.95 -0.63
N TYR A 18 -10.88 -12.25 0.48
CA TYR A 18 -10.22 -10.97 0.68
C TYR A 18 -8.70 -11.10 0.67
N ALA A 19 -8.16 -12.16 1.29
CA ALA A 19 -6.74 -12.46 1.25
C ALA A 19 -6.24 -12.76 -0.17
N ASN A 20 -7.01 -13.46 -0.99
CA ASN A 20 -6.67 -13.72 -2.38
C ASN A 20 -6.65 -12.44 -3.22
N LYS A 21 -7.59 -11.51 -2.99
CA LYS A 21 -7.59 -10.19 -3.63
C LYS A 21 -6.34 -9.39 -3.27
N TYR A 22 -5.95 -9.39 -1.99
CA TYR A 22 -4.72 -8.73 -1.54
C TYR A 22 -3.48 -9.30 -2.23
N ILE A 23 -3.36 -10.63 -2.29
CA ILE A 23 -2.25 -11.32 -2.94
C ILE A 23 -2.22 -11.00 -4.44
N PHE A 24 -3.38 -10.96 -5.08
CA PHE A 24 -3.47 -10.59 -6.50
C PHE A 24 -2.99 -9.17 -6.75
N GLU A 25 -3.50 -8.18 -6.02
CA GLU A 25 -3.15 -6.77 -6.21
C GLU A 25 -1.65 -6.52 -5.95
N ILE A 26 -1.08 -7.07 -4.86
CA ILE A 26 0.33 -6.84 -4.57
C ILE A 26 1.26 -7.52 -5.59
N ARG A 27 0.89 -8.67 -6.15
CA ARG A 27 1.67 -9.31 -7.21
C ARG A 27 1.55 -8.58 -8.52
N HIS A 28 0.38 -8.02 -8.82
CA HIS A 28 0.21 -7.19 -10.01
C HIS A 28 1.14 -5.98 -10.02
N LEU A 29 1.55 -5.45 -8.87
CA LEU A 29 2.59 -4.42 -8.80
C LEU A 29 3.94 -4.90 -9.34
N ALA A 30 4.32 -6.17 -9.12
CA ALA A 30 5.53 -6.74 -9.71
C ALA A 30 5.44 -6.74 -11.24
N ASP A 31 4.31 -7.17 -11.79
CA ASP A 31 4.07 -7.17 -13.23
C ASP A 31 4.16 -5.74 -13.80
N MET A 32 3.64 -4.75 -13.09
CA MET A 32 3.74 -3.34 -13.47
C MET A 32 5.19 -2.84 -13.45
N ILE A 33 5.99 -3.22 -12.46
CA ILE A 33 7.41 -2.84 -12.36
C ILE A 33 8.21 -3.44 -13.51
N GLU A 34 7.92 -4.69 -13.89
CA GLU A 34 8.61 -5.41 -14.95
C GLU A 34 8.13 -5.01 -16.36
N CYS A 35 6.99 -4.33 -16.46
CA CYS A 35 6.45 -3.88 -17.73
C CYS A 35 7.40 -2.88 -18.42
N LYS A 36 7.70 -3.11 -19.70
CA LYS A 36 8.59 -2.25 -20.49
C LYS A 36 8.10 -0.80 -20.57
N ASP A 37 6.79 -0.59 -20.60
CA ASP A 37 6.18 0.73 -20.67
C ASP A 37 6.47 1.57 -19.40
N ASN A 38 6.72 0.91 -18.28
CA ASN A 38 7.06 1.54 -17.01
C ASN A 38 8.58 1.68 -16.78
N ALA A 39 9.44 1.13 -17.64
CA ALA A 39 10.89 1.12 -17.43
C ALA A 39 11.50 2.52 -17.26
N THR A 40 11.03 3.50 -18.04
CA THR A 40 11.47 4.89 -17.93
C THR A 40 11.05 5.50 -16.60
N PHE A 41 9.84 5.25 -16.15
CA PHE A 41 9.32 5.72 -14.86
C PHE A 41 10.11 5.10 -13.70
N VAL A 42 10.32 3.78 -13.69
CA VAL A 42 11.11 3.08 -12.67
C VAL A 42 12.56 3.60 -12.63
N SER A 43 13.17 3.85 -13.81
CA SER A 43 14.51 4.44 -13.89
C SER A 43 14.58 5.84 -13.29
N SER A 44 13.58 6.68 -13.58
CA SER A 44 13.49 8.04 -13.02
C SER A 44 13.35 8.01 -11.50
N LEU A 45 12.48 7.17 -10.97
CA LEU A 45 12.33 7.00 -9.51
C LEU A 45 13.64 6.57 -8.85
N ARG A 46 14.37 5.64 -9.47
CA ARG A 46 15.66 5.16 -8.96
C ARG A 46 16.73 6.25 -8.97
N GLU A 47 16.77 7.08 -10.02
CA GLU A 47 17.69 8.21 -10.11
C GLU A 47 17.38 9.24 -9.01
N ASP A 48 16.12 9.58 -8.82
CA ASP A 48 15.67 10.52 -7.79
C ASP A 48 15.96 9.99 -6.38
N PHE A 49 15.71 8.69 -6.13
CA PHE A 49 16.11 8.06 -4.89
C PHE A 49 17.62 8.10 -4.67
N GLY A 50 18.42 7.86 -5.69
CA GLY A 50 19.89 7.97 -5.62
C GLY A 50 20.39 9.37 -5.25
N LYS A 51 19.65 10.42 -5.62
CA LYS A 51 20.00 11.83 -5.31
C LYS A 51 19.47 12.31 -3.96
N LEU A 52 18.26 11.96 -3.61
CA LEU A 52 17.48 12.54 -2.52
C LEU A 52 17.07 11.52 -1.44
N GLY A 53 17.34 10.23 -1.66
CA GLY A 53 16.93 9.17 -0.74
C GLY A 53 15.42 9.16 -0.51
N LEU A 54 15.01 8.93 0.72
CA LEU A 54 13.60 8.87 1.11
C LEU A 54 12.83 10.20 0.92
N PHE A 55 13.52 11.33 0.80
CA PHE A 55 12.85 12.62 0.54
C PHE A 55 12.19 12.68 -0.83
N SER A 56 12.75 11.99 -1.85
CA SER A 56 12.14 11.95 -3.19
C SER A 56 10.75 11.30 -3.15
N SER A 57 10.64 10.13 -2.55
CA SER A 57 9.37 9.42 -2.45
C SER A 57 8.36 10.15 -1.56
N ALA A 58 8.80 10.77 -0.45
CA ALA A 58 7.90 11.56 0.39
C ALA A 58 7.28 12.74 -0.38
N ALA A 59 8.07 13.45 -1.19
CA ALA A 59 7.58 14.53 -2.05
C ALA A 59 6.57 14.03 -3.10
N ASN A 60 6.86 12.90 -3.74
CA ASN A 60 5.98 12.27 -4.71
C ASN A 60 4.68 11.79 -4.05
N PHE A 61 4.72 11.22 -2.85
CA PHE A 61 3.50 10.80 -2.13
C PHE A 61 2.58 11.97 -1.82
N LEU A 62 3.13 13.13 -1.44
CA LEU A 62 2.32 14.34 -1.22
C LEU A 62 1.65 14.79 -2.52
N ARG A 63 2.36 14.77 -3.65
CA ARG A 63 1.81 15.09 -4.98
C ARG A 63 0.74 14.08 -5.38
N LEU A 64 1.02 12.78 -5.29
CA LEU A 64 0.08 11.72 -5.62
C LEU A 64 -1.18 11.79 -4.75
N MET A 65 -1.05 12.14 -3.46
CA MET A 65 -2.21 12.27 -2.59
C MET A 65 -3.15 13.40 -3.03
N TYR A 66 -2.59 14.50 -3.55
CA TYR A 66 -3.39 15.56 -4.17
C TYR A 66 -4.13 15.05 -5.42
N GLU A 67 -3.44 14.34 -6.31
CA GLU A 67 -4.01 13.76 -7.55
C GLU A 67 -5.08 12.70 -7.24
N ILE A 68 -4.85 11.83 -6.25
CA ILE A 68 -5.81 10.83 -5.76
C ILE A 68 -7.11 11.50 -5.31
N ARG A 69 -7.03 12.59 -4.55
CA ARG A 69 -8.22 13.32 -4.11
C ARG A 69 -8.96 14.01 -5.26
N ALA A 70 -8.22 14.54 -6.22
CA ALA A 70 -8.80 15.21 -7.39
C ALA A 70 -9.47 14.22 -8.36
N SER A 71 -9.05 12.97 -8.39
CA SER A 71 -9.55 11.91 -9.29
C SER A 71 -10.56 10.96 -8.64
N SER A 72 -11.10 11.29 -7.47
CA SER A 72 -11.98 10.39 -6.69
C SER A 72 -13.27 9.96 -7.42
N GLU A 73 -13.70 10.70 -8.42
CA GLU A 73 -14.89 10.38 -9.25
C GLU A 73 -14.55 9.53 -10.48
N ASP A 74 -13.28 9.50 -10.92
CA ASP A 74 -12.78 8.68 -12.02
C ASP A 74 -12.02 7.48 -11.46
N LYS A 75 -12.67 6.33 -11.43
CA LYS A 75 -12.13 5.10 -10.85
C LYS A 75 -10.86 4.60 -11.54
N GLU A 76 -10.75 4.73 -12.85
CA GLU A 76 -9.58 4.28 -13.61
C GLU A 76 -8.36 5.15 -13.24
N THR A 77 -8.52 6.46 -13.31
CA THR A 77 -7.47 7.41 -12.94
C THR A 77 -7.10 7.29 -11.47
N LEU A 78 -8.09 7.15 -10.58
CA LEU A 78 -7.86 6.93 -9.15
C LEU A 78 -7.06 5.65 -8.89
N ARG A 79 -7.47 4.54 -9.51
CA ARG A 79 -6.75 3.25 -9.40
C ARG A 79 -5.31 3.38 -9.87
N ASN A 80 -5.09 4.07 -11.00
CA ASN A 80 -3.74 4.29 -11.53
C ASN A 80 -2.86 5.08 -10.55
N HIS A 81 -3.34 6.20 -10.00
CA HIS A 81 -2.57 7.00 -9.04
C HIS A 81 -2.21 6.22 -7.75
N ILE A 82 -3.15 5.40 -7.25
CA ILE A 82 -2.88 4.57 -6.07
C ILE A 82 -1.89 3.44 -6.40
N SER A 83 -1.98 2.83 -7.58
CA SER A 83 -1.02 1.82 -8.05
C SER A 83 0.40 2.42 -8.18
N VAL A 84 0.52 3.64 -8.71
CA VAL A 84 1.80 4.36 -8.79
C VAL A 84 2.37 4.62 -7.39
N MET A 85 1.55 5.06 -6.45
CA MET A 85 1.98 5.26 -5.05
C MET A 85 2.45 3.96 -4.40
N ALA A 86 1.73 2.85 -4.61
CA ALA A 86 2.08 1.53 -4.09
C ALA A 86 3.40 1.02 -4.69
N MET A 87 3.57 1.18 -6.01
CA MET A 87 4.78 0.78 -6.73
C MET A 87 6.00 1.57 -6.24
N GLU A 88 5.87 2.88 -6.06
CA GLU A 88 6.95 3.72 -5.53
C GLU A 88 7.30 3.36 -4.08
N ALA A 89 6.30 3.08 -3.23
CA ALA A 89 6.55 2.64 -1.85
C ALA A 89 7.31 1.30 -1.82
N LEU A 90 6.92 0.34 -2.67
CA LEU A 90 7.58 -0.96 -2.79
C LEU A 90 9.03 -0.83 -3.27
N LEU A 91 9.26 -0.06 -4.33
CA LEU A 91 10.60 0.18 -4.88
C LEU A 91 11.50 0.93 -3.89
N THR A 92 10.97 1.95 -3.23
CA THR A 92 11.72 2.72 -2.21
C THR A 92 12.15 1.82 -1.05
N LEU A 93 11.26 0.96 -0.55
CA LEU A 93 11.61 -0.06 0.45
C LEU A 93 12.74 -0.97 -0.03
N SER A 94 12.61 -1.50 -1.27
CA SER A 94 13.61 -2.37 -1.88
C SER A 94 14.98 -1.72 -1.96
N TRP A 95 15.06 -0.48 -2.42
CA TRP A 95 16.33 0.23 -2.54
C TRP A 95 16.92 0.64 -1.20
N TYR A 96 16.09 1.00 -0.23
CA TYR A 96 16.54 1.44 1.08
C TYR A 96 17.15 0.30 1.90
N ILE A 97 16.49 -0.88 1.91
CA ILE A 97 16.99 -2.07 2.63
C ILE A 97 17.91 -2.95 1.78
N VAL A 98 18.15 -2.58 0.52
CA VAL A 98 18.99 -3.33 -0.44
C VAL A 98 18.51 -4.79 -0.57
N SER A 99 17.20 -4.95 -0.78
CA SER A 99 16.54 -6.26 -0.96
C SER A 99 15.77 -6.31 -2.27
N ASP A 100 15.52 -7.50 -2.79
CA ASP A 100 14.63 -7.68 -3.92
C ASP A 100 13.18 -7.30 -3.53
N TYR A 101 12.48 -6.61 -4.42
CA TYR A 101 11.10 -6.20 -4.14
C TYR A 101 10.15 -7.41 -4.00
N ASN A 102 10.48 -8.57 -4.58
CA ASN A 102 9.73 -9.81 -4.39
C ASN A 102 9.83 -10.33 -2.95
N ASP A 103 10.96 -10.13 -2.26
CA ASP A 103 11.11 -10.48 -0.85
C ASP A 103 10.20 -9.59 0.02
N ILE A 104 10.09 -8.31 -0.35
CA ILE A 104 9.18 -7.37 0.33
C ILE A 104 7.73 -7.75 0.10
N ILE A 105 7.35 -8.12 -1.12
CA ILE A 105 6.01 -8.63 -1.45
C ILE A 105 5.70 -9.85 -0.59
N GLY A 106 6.61 -10.82 -0.50
CA GLY A 106 6.46 -11.99 0.36
C GLY A 106 6.22 -11.63 1.82
N SER A 107 7.02 -10.72 2.36
CA SER A 107 6.89 -10.23 3.74
C SER A 107 5.56 -9.51 3.99
N GLN A 108 5.10 -8.71 3.03
CA GLN A 108 3.82 -8.01 3.11
C GLN A 108 2.62 -8.96 3.07
N ILE A 109 2.68 -10.01 2.25
CA ILE A 109 1.64 -11.05 2.22
C ILE A 109 1.52 -11.74 3.58
N GLU A 110 2.64 -12.13 4.20
CA GLU A 110 2.62 -12.78 5.51
C GLU A 110 2.15 -11.84 6.63
N LEU A 111 2.56 -10.57 6.58
CA LEU A 111 2.06 -9.54 7.50
C LEU A 111 0.54 -9.37 7.36
N PHE A 112 0.05 -9.28 6.11
CA PHE A 112 -1.37 -9.16 5.84
C PHE A 112 -2.15 -10.38 6.36
N LYS A 113 -1.71 -11.60 6.06
CA LYS A 113 -2.35 -12.84 6.56
C LYS A 113 -2.45 -12.85 8.08
N THR A 114 -1.39 -12.39 8.77
CA THR A 114 -1.36 -12.31 10.24
C THR A 114 -2.36 -11.29 10.76
N LYS A 115 -2.40 -10.10 10.17
CA LYS A 115 -3.35 -9.04 10.54
C LYS A 115 -4.79 -9.45 10.20
N ASN A 116 -5.01 -10.05 9.03
CA ASN A 116 -6.35 -10.47 8.59
C ASN A 116 -6.97 -11.55 9.49
N LYS A 117 -6.16 -12.47 10.03
CA LYS A 117 -6.63 -13.43 11.05
C LYS A 117 -7.14 -12.75 12.33
N ARG A 118 -6.60 -11.58 12.68
CA ARG A 118 -6.96 -10.86 13.91
C ARG A 118 -8.13 -9.90 13.72
N TYR A 119 -8.18 -9.24 12.57
CA TYR A 119 -9.07 -8.11 12.32
C TYR A 119 -10.11 -8.40 11.23
N GLY A 120 -10.06 -9.59 10.58
CA GLY A 120 -10.98 -9.94 9.49
C GLY A 120 -10.93 -8.91 8.37
N ASN A 121 -12.11 -8.60 7.82
CA ASN A 121 -12.29 -7.66 6.72
C ASN A 121 -12.60 -6.23 7.21
N ALA A 122 -12.09 -5.84 8.39
CA ALA A 122 -12.43 -4.57 9.03
C ALA A 122 -12.22 -3.34 8.12
N PHE A 123 -11.18 -3.35 7.26
CA PHE A 123 -10.96 -2.26 6.30
C PHE A 123 -12.14 -2.17 5.31
N SER A 124 -12.56 -3.28 4.71
CA SER A 124 -13.67 -3.34 3.75
C SER A 124 -15.00 -2.93 4.40
N GLU A 125 -15.23 -3.34 5.65
CA GLU A 125 -16.42 -2.99 6.41
C GLU A 125 -16.49 -1.48 6.69
N CYS A 126 -15.38 -0.86 7.08
CA CYS A 126 -15.32 0.58 7.27
C CYS A 126 -15.40 1.33 5.93
N PHE A 127 -14.70 0.85 4.89
CA PHE A 127 -14.79 1.43 3.56
C PHE A 127 -16.22 1.40 3.00
N SER A 128 -16.98 0.33 3.24
CA SER A 128 -18.38 0.24 2.81
C SER A 128 -19.30 1.28 3.44
N LYS A 129 -18.94 1.81 4.61
CA LYS A 129 -19.69 2.85 5.34
C LYS A 129 -19.25 4.25 4.95
N ASP A 130 -17.95 4.48 4.91
CA ASP A 130 -17.34 5.81 4.84
C ASP A 130 -16.70 6.12 3.47
N GLY A 131 -16.55 5.09 2.60
CA GLY A 131 -16.05 5.23 1.23
C GLY A 131 -14.60 5.70 1.16
N TYR A 132 -14.28 6.40 0.08
CA TYR A 132 -12.93 6.92 -0.19
C TYR A 132 -12.35 7.82 0.92
N PRO A 133 -13.13 8.67 1.63
CA PRO A 133 -12.58 9.45 2.73
C PRO A 133 -11.90 8.62 3.80
N TYR A 134 -12.40 7.43 4.12
CA TYR A 134 -11.77 6.50 5.05
C TYR A 134 -10.40 6.02 4.54
N ALA A 135 -10.35 5.51 3.32
CA ALA A 135 -9.11 5.03 2.71
C ALA A 135 -8.07 6.16 2.58
N PHE A 136 -8.48 7.34 2.10
CA PHE A 136 -7.60 8.49 1.93
C PHE A 136 -7.07 9.03 3.26
N GLY A 137 -7.86 8.89 4.33
CA GLY A 137 -7.42 9.21 5.69
C GLY A 137 -6.22 8.37 6.12
N HIS A 138 -6.28 7.06 5.88
CA HIS A 138 -5.17 6.15 6.17
C HIS A 138 -3.92 6.43 5.33
N LEU A 139 -4.08 6.65 4.02
CA LEU A 139 -2.94 7.00 3.16
C LEU A 139 -2.28 8.30 3.63
N GLN A 140 -3.07 9.34 3.89
CA GLN A 140 -2.55 10.63 4.36
C GLN A 140 -1.86 10.54 5.72
N GLU A 141 -2.39 9.75 6.65
CA GLU A 141 -1.78 9.51 7.96
C GLU A 141 -0.37 8.94 7.81
N LYS A 142 -0.20 7.91 6.95
CA LYS A 142 1.12 7.29 6.74
C LYS A 142 2.09 8.21 6.02
N ILE A 143 1.63 8.98 5.03
CA ILE A 143 2.44 9.99 4.36
C ILE A 143 2.91 11.07 5.36
N ASN A 144 2.00 11.60 6.17
CA ASN A 144 2.35 12.59 7.20
C ASN A 144 3.38 12.04 8.19
N ARG A 145 3.23 10.77 8.60
CA ARG A 145 4.19 10.10 9.48
C ARG A 145 5.56 9.96 8.83
N ILE A 146 5.63 9.55 7.56
CA ILE A 146 6.89 9.49 6.79
C ILE A 146 7.55 10.88 6.78
N CYS A 147 6.81 11.93 6.40
CA CYS A 147 7.33 13.30 6.37
C CYS A 147 7.86 13.76 7.73
N SER A 148 7.14 13.45 8.82
CA SER A 148 7.56 13.81 10.17
C SER A 148 8.85 13.09 10.58
N LEU A 149 8.95 11.79 10.30
CA LEU A 149 10.13 10.99 10.63
C LEU A 149 11.38 11.40 9.85
N LEU A 150 11.22 11.92 8.62
CA LEU A 150 12.33 12.47 7.82
C LEU A 150 12.94 13.73 8.42
N THR A 151 12.23 14.45 9.28
CA THR A 151 12.71 15.66 9.96
C THR A 151 13.33 15.39 11.33
N LEU A 152 13.23 14.17 11.84
CA LEU A 152 13.80 13.75 13.13
C LEU A 152 15.29 13.38 13.00
N ASN A 153 16.02 13.40 14.14
CA ASN A 153 17.42 12.99 14.23
C ASN A 153 17.60 11.49 13.90
N GLU A 154 18.80 11.13 13.41
CA GLU A 154 19.10 9.82 12.79
C GLU A 154 18.83 8.60 13.68
N ASP A 155 19.06 8.70 14.99
CA ASP A 155 18.90 7.58 15.93
C ASP A 155 17.45 7.10 16.10
N ALA A 156 16.47 7.87 15.60
CA ALA A 156 15.03 7.55 15.69
C ALA A 156 14.43 7.05 14.36
N LYS A 157 15.23 6.94 13.27
CA LYS A 157 14.68 6.92 11.90
C LYS A 157 14.46 5.55 11.28
N GLU A 158 15.33 4.54 11.53
CA GLU A 158 15.32 3.36 10.66
C GLU A 158 14.04 2.52 10.79
N GLU A 159 13.78 1.97 11.95
CA GLU A 159 12.67 1.03 12.12
C GLU A 159 11.28 1.70 11.99
N PRO A 160 10.99 2.85 12.64
CA PRO A 160 9.70 3.50 12.51
C PRO A 160 9.37 3.99 11.10
N ILE A 161 10.37 4.46 10.32
CA ILE A 161 10.11 4.96 8.97
C ILE A 161 9.80 3.82 8.00
N LEU A 162 10.51 2.70 8.08
CA LEU A 162 10.25 1.51 7.27
C LEU A 162 8.85 0.94 7.53
N ASP A 163 8.42 0.92 8.78
CA ASP A 163 7.08 0.47 9.13
C ASP A 163 6.00 1.38 8.52
N SER A 164 6.26 2.69 8.46
CA SER A 164 5.35 3.64 7.82
C SER A 164 5.24 3.42 6.31
N TYR A 165 6.34 3.07 5.62
CA TYR A 165 6.33 2.69 4.20
C TYR A 165 5.60 1.37 3.97
N LYS A 166 5.82 0.36 4.82
CA LYS A 166 5.11 -0.93 4.76
C LYS A 166 3.60 -0.75 4.98
N ASP A 167 3.23 0.08 5.94
CA ASP A 167 1.83 0.41 6.21
C ASP A 167 1.21 1.18 5.03
N LEU A 168 1.92 2.17 4.44
CA LEU A 168 1.46 2.89 3.26
C LEU A 168 1.19 1.93 2.10
N LEU A 169 2.16 1.05 1.78
CA LEU A 169 1.99 0.01 0.77
C LEU A 169 0.77 -0.86 1.06
N GLY A 170 0.61 -1.32 2.30
CA GLY A 170 -0.54 -2.12 2.73
C GLY A 170 -1.87 -1.42 2.51
N TYR A 171 -1.99 -0.13 2.89
CA TYR A 171 -3.22 0.64 2.69
C TYR A 171 -3.49 0.97 1.22
N CYS A 172 -2.46 1.15 0.39
CA CYS A 172 -2.64 1.26 -1.06
C CYS A 172 -3.29 -0.01 -1.62
N ILE A 173 -2.78 -1.21 -1.27
CA ILE A 173 -3.34 -2.49 -1.72
C ILE A 173 -4.78 -2.66 -1.25
N LEU A 174 -5.06 -2.39 0.03
CA LEU A 174 -6.42 -2.46 0.58
C LEU A 174 -7.38 -1.53 -0.17
N THR A 175 -6.92 -0.32 -0.51
CA THR A 175 -7.73 0.64 -1.28
C THR A 175 -7.98 0.16 -2.71
N LEU A 176 -6.97 -0.43 -3.37
CA LEU A 176 -7.10 -1.00 -4.72
C LEU A 176 -8.15 -2.11 -4.81
N ILE A 177 -8.28 -2.95 -3.75
CA ILE A 177 -9.30 -4.00 -3.67
C ILE A 177 -10.71 -3.41 -3.67
N GLU A 178 -10.90 -2.24 -3.09
CA GLU A 178 -12.22 -1.60 -2.94
C GLU A 178 -12.63 -0.76 -4.15
N ILE A 179 -11.70 -0.38 -5.02
CA ILE A 179 -11.99 0.32 -6.28
C ILE A 179 -12.50 -0.69 -7.32
N LYS A 180 -13.81 -0.77 -7.48
CA LYS A 180 -14.51 -1.71 -8.39
C LYS A 180 -14.90 -1.00 -9.68
#